data_2f87105d36263cdf1c3d528f2639cfc3
#
_entry.id   2f87105d36263cdf1c3d528f2639cfc3
#
_cell.length_a   1.000
_cell.length_b   1.000
_cell.length_c   1.000
_cell.angle_alpha   90.00
_cell.angle_beta   90.00
_cell.angle_gamma   90.00
#
_symmetry.space_group_name_H-M   'P 1'
#
loop_
_entity.id
_entity.type
_entity.pdbx_description
1 polymer ?
#
loop_
_entity_poly.entity_id
_entity_poly.type
_entity_poly.pdbx_seq_one_letter_code
_entity_poly.pdbx_strand_id
1 'polypeptide(L)'
;MAAEYGNVQDQTVEDNQNVLFDNITPCARGLILHGNGSGIFTIKPPVTNHCTRYVRLLVLYHANVSIPAGGTPGPISFAFSINGEADQTVVATTTPTVAEALFNISLAKLITIPVGCCTQIAVKNITGAAVDVNKPHLIIMPPTN
;
A
#
# COMPACT_ATOMS: atom_id res chain seq x y z
N MET A 1 6.58 -1.92 -16.95
CA MET A 1 5.25 -1.29 -17.06
C MET A 1 4.74 -0.99 -15.67
N ALA A 2 4.54 0.27 -15.35
CA ALA A 2 4.07 0.68 -14.03
C ALA A 2 2.54 0.62 -13.96
N ALA A 3 2.00 0.26 -12.81
CA ALA A 3 0.58 0.33 -12.51
C ALA A 3 0.35 1.41 -11.47
N GLU A 4 -0.75 2.12 -11.59
CA GLU A 4 -1.08 3.26 -10.73
C GLU A 4 -2.48 3.11 -10.15
N TYR A 5 -2.59 3.38 -8.87
CA TYR A 5 -3.83 3.26 -8.11
C TYR A 5 -4.00 4.46 -7.19
N GLY A 6 -5.23 4.85 -6.96
CA GLY A 6 -5.52 5.99 -6.10
C GLY A 6 -6.97 5.97 -5.63
N ASN A 7 -7.33 6.97 -4.82
CA ASN A 7 -8.71 7.12 -4.39
C ASN A 7 -9.00 8.60 -4.18
N VAL A 8 -10.05 9.10 -4.81
CA VAL A 8 -10.48 10.50 -4.64
C VAL A 8 -11.36 10.69 -3.42
N GLN A 9 -11.92 9.62 -2.88
CA GLN A 9 -12.76 9.66 -1.70
C GLN A 9 -11.91 9.63 -0.44
N ASP A 10 -12.27 10.46 0.54
CA ASP A 10 -11.66 10.36 1.87
C ASP A 10 -12.16 9.08 2.53
N GLN A 11 -11.28 8.42 3.28
CA GLN A 11 -11.62 7.18 3.95
C GLN A 11 -11.05 7.14 5.36
N THR A 12 -11.77 6.50 6.27
CA THR A 12 -11.28 6.20 7.60
C THR A 12 -10.81 4.75 7.60
N VAL A 13 -9.54 4.55 7.89
CA VAL A 13 -8.93 3.21 7.93
C VAL A 13 -8.75 2.81 9.38
N GLU A 14 -9.47 1.76 9.79
CA GLU A 14 -9.35 1.24 11.14
C GLU A 14 -7.99 0.60 11.38
N ASP A 15 -7.64 0.38 12.64
CA ASP A 15 -6.38 -0.27 12.98
C ASP A 15 -6.28 -1.66 12.36
N ASN A 16 -5.11 -1.98 11.83
CA ASN A 16 -4.82 -3.22 11.10
C ASN A 16 -5.62 -3.43 9.81
N GLN A 17 -6.33 -2.41 9.34
CA GLN A 17 -7.03 -2.47 8.07
C GLN A 17 -6.20 -1.85 6.95
N ASN A 18 -6.59 -2.15 5.73
CA ASN A 18 -5.88 -1.71 4.53
C ASN A 18 -6.51 -0.44 3.95
N VAL A 19 -5.67 0.40 3.36
CA VAL A 19 -6.13 1.53 2.54
C VAL A 19 -6.77 0.98 1.27
N LEU A 20 -7.91 1.54 0.87
CA LEU A 20 -8.65 1.12 -0.32
C LEU A 20 -8.26 1.98 -1.52
N PHE A 21 -8.13 1.35 -2.68
CA PHE A 21 -7.71 2.02 -3.90
C PHE A 21 -8.63 1.69 -5.08
N ASP A 22 -8.75 2.66 -5.98
CA ASP A 22 -9.35 2.47 -7.30
C ASP A 22 -8.25 2.37 -8.35
N ASN A 23 -8.57 1.70 -9.46
CA ASN A 23 -7.64 1.56 -10.57
C ASN A 23 -7.54 2.88 -11.34
N ILE A 24 -6.31 3.37 -11.54
CA ILE A 24 -6.06 4.52 -12.43
C ILE A 24 -5.46 4.00 -13.73
N THR A 25 -4.31 3.32 -13.63
CA THR A 25 -3.65 2.69 -14.77
C THR A 25 -3.35 1.24 -14.39
N PRO A 26 -4.30 0.31 -14.61
CA PRO A 26 -4.10 -1.07 -14.19
C PRO A 26 -3.03 -1.77 -15.05
N CYS A 27 -2.46 -2.82 -14.50
CA CYS A 27 -1.49 -3.64 -15.20
C CYS A 27 -2.18 -4.48 -16.29
N ALA A 28 -1.73 -4.34 -17.54
CA ALA A 28 -2.40 -4.93 -18.68
C ALA A 28 -2.14 -6.45 -18.86
N ARG A 29 -1.18 -7.03 -18.15
CA ARG A 29 -0.76 -8.41 -18.40
C ARG A 29 -1.07 -9.39 -17.27
N GLY A 30 -1.96 -9.03 -16.36
CA GLY A 30 -2.35 -9.95 -15.29
C GLY A 30 -1.28 -10.21 -14.23
N LEU A 31 -0.17 -9.48 -14.24
CA LEU A 31 0.83 -9.55 -13.17
C LEU A 31 0.22 -9.12 -11.84
N ILE A 32 -0.62 -8.10 -11.87
CA ILE A 32 -1.28 -7.54 -10.70
C ILE A 32 -2.78 -7.68 -10.88
N LEU A 33 -3.43 -8.36 -9.94
CA LEU A 33 -4.87 -8.46 -9.87
C LEU A 33 -5.37 -7.55 -8.77
N HIS A 34 -6.23 -6.60 -9.11
CA HIS A 34 -6.78 -5.66 -8.16
C HIS A 34 -8.21 -5.31 -8.54
N GLY A 35 -9.17 -5.58 -7.64
CA GLY A 35 -10.55 -5.15 -7.78
C GLY A 35 -10.69 -3.68 -7.42
N ASN A 36 -11.44 -2.93 -8.22
CA ASN A 36 -11.69 -1.52 -7.94
C ASN A 36 -12.30 -1.35 -6.54
N GLY A 37 -11.73 -0.48 -5.72
CA GLY A 37 -12.16 -0.27 -4.34
C GLY A 37 -11.56 -1.25 -3.33
N SER A 38 -10.74 -2.20 -3.76
CA SER A 38 -10.07 -3.16 -2.86
C SER A 38 -8.80 -2.57 -2.26
N GLY A 39 -8.41 -3.07 -1.10
CA GLY A 39 -7.12 -2.77 -0.47
C GLY A 39 -6.06 -3.83 -0.72
N ILE A 40 -6.39 -4.89 -1.45
CA ILE A 40 -5.47 -6.02 -1.66
C ILE A 40 -5.06 -6.10 -3.13
N PHE A 41 -3.75 -6.18 -3.34
CA PHE A 41 -3.15 -6.36 -4.67
C PHE A 41 -2.54 -7.76 -4.71
N THR A 42 -3.04 -8.61 -5.59
CA THR A 42 -2.51 -9.96 -5.76
C THR A 42 -1.50 -9.96 -6.90
N ILE A 43 -0.26 -10.30 -6.60
CA ILE A 43 0.83 -10.32 -7.56
C ILE A 43 1.07 -11.75 -8.01
N LYS A 44 0.99 -11.97 -9.33
CA LYS A 44 1.19 -13.28 -9.95
C LYS A 44 2.29 -13.19 -11.00
N PRO A 45 3.57 -13.27 -10.61
CA PRO A 45 4.63 -13.21 -11.61
C PRO A 45 4.59 -14.46 -12.50
N PRO A 46 4.63 -14.28 -13.83
CA PRO A 46 4.66 -15.44 -14.71
C PRO A 46 6.00 -16.17 -14.62
N VAL A 47 5.96 -17.50 -14.76
CA VAL A 47 7.16 -18.30 -14.86
C VAL A 47 7.67 -18.18 -16.28
N THR A 48 8.66 -17.31 -16.51
CA THR A 48 9.19 -17.03 -17.85
C THR A 48 10.46 -17.84 -18.18
N ASN A 49 11.18 -18.25 -17.15
CA ASN A 49 12.30 -19.19 -17.33
C ASN A 49 12.56 -19.94 -16.03
N HIS A 50 13.20 -21.10 -16.14
CA HIS A 50 13.41 -22.00 -15.01
C HIS A 50 14.47 -21.52 -14.02
N CYS A 51 15.21 -20.48 -14.35
CA CYS A 51 16.26 -19.95 -13.50
C CYS A 51 15.77 -18.80 -12.62
N THR A 52 14.65 -18.17 -12.98
CA THR A 52 14.08 -17.06 -12.21
C THR A 52 13.21 -17.60 -11.10
N ARG A 53 13.62 -17.38 -9.86
CA ARG A 53 12.89 -17.84 -8.67
C ARG A 53 12.04 -16.77 -8.03
N TYR A 54 12.34 -15.52 -8.29
CA TYR A 54 11.58 -14.39 -7.74
C TYR A 54 11.68 -13.18 -8.66
N VAL A 55 10.75 -12.26 -8.50
CA VAL A 55 10.81 -10.92 -9.10
C VAL A 55 10.80 -9.89 -7.98
N ARG A 56 11.36 -8.72 -8.25
CA ARG A 56 11.29 -7.58 -7.34
C ARG A 56 10.42 -6.50 -7.93
N LEU A 57 9.55 -5.95 -7.09
CA LEU A 57 8.69 -4.83 -7.45
C LEU A 57 9.09 -3.62 -6.63
N LEU A 58 9.19 -2.46 -7.27
CA LEU A 58 9.29 -1.20 -6.55
C LEU A 58 7.87 -0.71 -6.28
N VAL A 59 7.52 -0.56 -5.01
CA VAL A 59 6.20 -0.09 -4.59
C VAL A 59 6.37 1.26 -3.89
N LEU A 60 5.65 2.26 -4.40
CA LEU A 60 5.67 3.62 -3.88
C LEU A 60 4.27 3.99 -3.41
N TYR A 61 4.16 4.48 -2.20
CA TYR A 61 2.90 4.92 -1.63
C TYR A 61 3.06 6.29 -1.00
N HIS A 62 2.08 7.16 -1.20
CA HIS A 62 1.95 8.39 -0.42
C HIS A 62 0.48 8.73 -0.22
N ALA A 63 0.21 9.45 0.85
CA ALA A 63 -1.14 9.94 1.16
C ALA A 63 -1.04 11.10 2.14
N ASN A 64 -2.12 11.82 2.26
CA ASN A 64 -2.33 12.73 3.38
C ASN A 64 -3.10 11.98 4.45
N VAL A 65 -2.68 12.09 5.69
CA VAL A 65 -3.29 11.40 6.83
C VAL A 65 -3.61 12.41 7.93
N SER A 66 -4.62 12.09 8.72
CA SER A 66 -4.99 12.91 9.86
C SER A 66 -5.60 12.05 10.96
N ILE A 67 -5.56 12.57 12.19
CA ILE A 67 -6.31 11.98 13.30
C ILE A 67 -7.77 12.33 13.09
N PRO A 68 -8.70 11.35 13.16
CA PRO A 68 -10.14 11.63 13.03
C PRO A 68 -10.64 12.61 14.08
N ALA A 69 -11.74 13.30 13.77
CA ALA A 69 -12.41 14.18 14.72
C ALA A 69 -12.73 13.44 16.02
N GLY A 70 -12.37 14.03 17.16
CA GLY A 70 -12.53 13.40 18.48
C GLY A 70 -11.46 12.38 18.84
N GLY A 71 -10.52 12.11 17.93
CA GLY A 71 -9.40 11.22 18.22
C GLY A 71 -8.31 11.88 19.05
N THR A 72 -7.50 11.07 19.71
CA THR A 72 -6.36 11.55 20.50
C THR A 72 -5.16 11.74 19.60
N PRO A 73 -4.57 12.94 19.50
CA PRO A 73 -3.35 13.14 18.72
C PRO A 73 -2.21 12.23 19.18
N GLY A 74 -1.47 11.73 18.23
CA GLY A 74 -0.35 10.83 18.49
C GLY A 74 0.25 10.34 17.18
N PRO A 75 1.24 9.41 17.24
CA PRO A 75 1.91 8.93 16.05
C PRO A 75 0.95 8.15 15.14
N ILE A 76 1.05 8.41 13.84
CA ILE A 76 0.37 7.66 12.79
C ILE A 76 1.43 6.84 12.06
N SER A 77 1.24 5.53 11.93
CA SER A 77 2.20 4.65 11.30
C SER A 77 1.52 3.77 10.25
N PHE A 78 2.15 3.68 9.09
CA PHE A 78 1.73 2.81 8.00
C PHE A 78 2.89 1.93 7.55
N ALA A 79 2.57 0.76 7.06
CA ALA A 79 3.53 -0.18 6.50
C ALA A 79 2.91 -0.93 5.33
N PHE A 80 3.75 -1.47 4.45
CA PHE A 80 3.27 -2.44 3.50
C PHE A 80 2.97 -3.76 4.22
N SER A 81 1.91 -4.42 3.80
CA SER A 81 1.54 -5.75 4.28
C SER A 81 1.85 -6.75 3.18
N ILE A 82 2.47 -7.86 3.55
CA ILE A 82 2.79 -8.95 2.64
C ILE A 82 2.10 -10.19 3.18
N ASN A 83 1.16 -10.74 2.39
CA ASN A 83 0.34 -11.88 2.80
C ASN A 83 -0.35 -11.69 4.16
N GLY A 84 -0.83 -10.46 4.42
CA GLY A 84 -1.55 -10.11 5.64
C GLY A 84 -0.69 -9.65 6.80
N GLU A 85 0.62 -9.78 6.71
CA GLU A 85 1.54 -9.37 7.77
C GLU A 85 2.23 -8.05 7.45
N ALA A 86 2.20 -7.11 8.38
CA ALA A 86 2.88 -5.83 8.21
C ALA A 86 4.39 -6.03 8.18
N ASP A 87 5.03 -5.43 7.19
CA ASP A 87 6.49 -5.46 7.04
C ASP A 87 7.10 -4.36 7.90
N GLN A 88 7.70 -4.75 9.02
CA GLN A 88 8.28 -3.82 9.98
C GLN A 88 9.64 -3.25 9.54
N THR A 89 10.18 -3.69 8.40
CA THR A 89 11.48 -3.19 7.93
C THR A 89 11.38 -1.80 7.31
N VAL A 90 10.20 -1.41 6.84
CA VAL A 90 9.94 -0.07 6.29
C VAL A 90 8.61 0.42 6.85
N VAL A 91 8.66 1.31 7.82
CA VAL A 91 7.49 1.91 8.46
C VAL A 91 7.58 3.42 8.32
N ALA A 92 6.52 4.04 7.84
CA ALA A 92 6.42 5.50 7.79
C ALA A 92 5.61 5.97 8.98
N THR A 93 6.14 6.97 9.70
CA THR A 93 5.47 7.53 10.87
C THR A 93 5.47 9.05 10.80
N THR A 94 4.31 9.65 11.09
CA THR A 94 4.17 11.07 11.32
C THR A 94 3.41 11.27 12.63
N THR A 95 3.70 12.37 13.33
CA THR A 95 3.10 12.60 14.66
C THR A 95 2.33 13.92 14.67
N PRO A 96 1.04 13.91 14.29
CA PRO A 96 0.20 15.10 14.40
C PRO A 96 0.01 15.50 15.86
N THR A 97 0.02 16.81 16.10
CA THR A 97 -0.24 17.37 17.43
C THR A 97 -1.67 17.85 17.60
N VAL A 98 -2.43 17.92 16.50
CA VAL A 98 -3.80 18.41 16.48
C VAL A 98 -4.63 17.45 15.63
N ALA A 99 -5.83 17.09 16.10
CA ALA A 99 -6.77 16.28 15.33
C ALA A 99 -7.20 17.03 14.06
N GLU A 100 -7.51 16.27 13.01
CA GLU A 100 -7.99 16.76 11.71
C GLU A 100 -6.95 17.52 10.87
N ALA A 101 -5.75 17.78 11.40
CA ALA A 101 -4.66 18.38 10.62
C ALA A 101 -4.04 17.36 9.66
N LEU A 102 -3.88 17.73 8.38
CA LEU A 102 -3.33 16.84 7.36
C LEU A 102 -1.81 16.84 7.39
N PHE A 103 -1.24 15.66 7.39
CA PHE A 103 0.20 15.43 7.29
C PHE A 103 0.45 14.44 6.16
N ASN A 104 1.56 14.61 5.45
CA ASN A 104 1.93 13.69 4.38
C ASN A 104 2.68 12.49 4.96
N ILE A 105 2.39 11.31 4.42
CA ILE A 105 3.10 10.07 4.75
C ILE A 105 3.46 9.35 3.46
N SER A 106 4.64 8.77 3.40
CA SER A 106 5.09 8.05 2.21
C SER A 106 5.92 6.83 2.57
N LEU A 107 5.78 5.81 1.73
CA LEU A 107 6.49 4.53 1.84
C LEU A 107 7.10 4.19 0.48
N ALA A 108 8.28 3.63 0.48
CA ALA A 108 8.92 3.09 -0.72
C ALA A 108 9.67 1.83 -0.34
N LYS A 109 9.46 0.76 -1.10
CA LYS A 109 10.13 -0.50 -0.84
C LYS A 109 10.27 -1.34 -2.09
N LEU A 110 11.38 -2.07 -2.20
CA LEU A 110 11.52 -3.18 -3.13
C LEU A 110 10.97 -4.43 -2.45
N ILE A 111 9.93 -5.01 -3.03
CA ILE A 111 9.29 -6.21 -2.51
C ILE A 111 9.68 -7.40 -3.38
N THR A 112 10.20 -8.44 -2.77
CA THR A 112 10.59 -9.67 -3.45
C THR A 112 9.40 -10.64 -3.47
N ILE A 113 8.98 -11.04 -4.67
CA ILE A 113 7.82 -11.90 -4.89
C ILE A 113 8.30 -13.23 -5.47
N PRO A 114 7.98 -14.37 -4.83
CA PRO A 114 8.30 -15.68 -5.41
C PRO A 114 7.53 -15.92 -6.71
N VAL A 115 8.22 -16.49 -7.70
CA VAL A 115 7.61 -16.88 -8.97
C VAL A 115 6.82 -18.17 -8.79
N GLY A 116 5.69 -18.26 -9.47
CA GLY A 116 4.83 -19.44 -9.43
C GLY A 116 3.83 -19.47 -8.27
N CYS A 117 3.84 -18.45 -7.42
CA CYS A 117 2.93 -18.31 -6.30
C CYS A 117 2.36 -16.91 -6.24
N CYS A 118 1.17 -16.77 -5.72
CA CYS A 118 0.50 -15.49 -5.55
C CYS A 118 0.92 -14.85 -4.25
N THR A 119 1.31 -13.59 -4.30
CA THR A 119 1.62 -12.80 -3.11
C THR A 119 0.64 -11.65 -3.03
N GLN A 120 0.04 -11.44 -1.87
CA GLN A 120 -0.87 -10.33 -1.63
C GLN A 120 -0.10 -9.20 -0.95
N ILE A 121 -0.20 -8.00 -1.51
CA ILE A 121 0.35 -6.79 -0.91
C ILE A 121 -0.78 -5.80 -0.62
N ALA A 122 -0.58 -5.01 0.43
CA ALA A 122 -1.51 -3.97 0.83
C ALA A 122 -0.76 -2.86 1.55
N VAL A 123 -1.41 -1.72 1.74
CA VAL A 123 -0.93 -0.65 2.62
C VAL A 123 -1.78 -0.70 3.88
N LYS A 124 -1.16 -0.96 5.00
CA LYS A 124 -1.85 -1.24 6.26
C LYS A 124 -1.63 -0.13 7.28
N ASN A 125 -2.70 0.26 7.95
CA ASN A 125 -2.63 1.12 9.12
C ASN A 125 -2.17 0.31 10.33
N ILE A 126 -1.00 0.63 10.88
CA ILE A 126 -0.45 -0.04 12.06
C ILE A 126 -0.33 0.92 13.24
N THR A 127 -1.17 1.94 13.26
CA THR A 127 -1.14 3.00 14.28
C THR A 127 -1.60 2.52 15.65
N GLY A 128 -2.51 1.57 15.72
CA GLY A 128 -3.23 1.18 16.94
C GLY A 128 -4.56 1.90 17.11
N ALA A 129 -4.96 2.72 16.16
CA ALA A 129 -6.21 3.49 16.16
C ALA A 129 -6.62 3.80 14.73
N ALA A 130 -7.86 4.23 14.53
CA ALA A 130 -8.37 4.66 13.23
C ALA A 130 -7.63 5.92 12.75
N VAL A 131 -7.41 6.01 11.44
CA VAL A 131 -6.74 7.14 10.78
C VAL A 131 -7.54 7.53 9.55
N ASP A 132 -7.74 8.83 9.36
CA ASP A 132 -8.33 9.34 8.13
C ASP A 132 -7.25 9.44 7.05
N VAL A 133 -7.56 8.93 5.87
CA VAL A 133 -6.66 8.94 4.72
C VAL A 133 -7.28 9.73 3.59
N ASN A 134 -6.53 10.69 3.07
CA ASN A 134 -6.95 11.60 2.01
C ASN A 134 -5.99 11.45 0.82
N LYS A 135 -6.56 11.25 -0.37
CA LYS A 135 -5.81 11.16 -1.63
C LYS A 135 -4.67 10.13 -1.59
N PRO A 136 -4.91 8.89 -1.20
CA PRO A 136 -3.88 7.88 -1.27
C PRO A 136 -3.50 7.59 -2.71
N HIS A 137 -2.22 7.33 -2.94
CA HIS A 137 -1.67 7.05 -4.27
C HIS A 137 -0.62 5.96 -4.16
N LEU A 138 -0.74 4.96 -5.02
CA LEU A 138 0.16 3.81 -5.05
C LEU A 138 0.65 3.56 -6.46
N ILE A 139 1.95 3.38 -6.61
CA ILE A 139 2.57 2.96 -7.85
C ILE A 139 3.27 1.63 -7.60
N ILE A 140 3.02 0.67 -8.47
CA ILE A 140 3.74 -0.61 -8.47
C ILE A 140 4.51 -0.71 -9.78
N MET A 141 5.83 -0.76 -9.67
CA MET A 141 6.74 -0.82 -10.82
C MET A 141 7.38 -2.20 -10.88
N PRO A 142 7.09 -2.99 -11.93
CA PRO A 142 7.80 -4.25 -12.11
C PRO A 142 9.26 -3.99 -12.46
N PRO A 143 10.12 -5.00 -12.23
CA PRO A 143 11.54 -4.83 -12.54
C PRO A 143 11.75 -4.64 -14.03
N THR A 144 12.68 -3.77 -14.39
CA THR A 144 13.22 -3.69 -15.74
C THR A 144 14.45 -4.56 -15.79
N ASN A 145 14.42 -5.54 -16.64
CA ASN A 145 15.59 -6.37 -16.90
C ASN A 145 16.43 -5.78 -18.02
#